data_74f587700d337e999d9a7b2feac7087d
#
_entry.id   74f587700d337e999d9a7b2feac7087d
#
_cell.length_a   1.000
_cell.length_b   1.000
_cell.length_c   1.000
_cell.angle_alpha   90.00
_cell.angle_beta   90.00
_cell.angle_gamma   90.00
#
_symmetry.space_group_name_H-M   'P 1'
#
loop_
_entity.id
_entity.type
_entity.pdbx_description
1 polymer ?
#
loop_
_entity_poly.entity_id
_entity_poly.type
_entity_poly.pdbx_seq_one_letter_code
_entity_poly.pdbx_strand_id
1 'polypeptide(L)'
;MSLPHAKSGDVVSVRPMGSQLAQALPHAIARGNQLELIRTVLHAGKSVHEHKIDGEMAILCVEGRLGVNAHGRRMMLEPGDLLYLEGGVLHAMDAEVDSSALLILTRNA
;
A
#
# COMPACT_ATOMS: atom_id res chain seq x y z
N MET A 1 -1.69 -17.74 9.67
CA MET A 1 -3.13 -17.42 9.87
C MET A 1 -3.44 -16.09 9.23
N SER A 2 -4.41 -16.05 8.36
CA SER A 2 -4.82 -14.80 7.74
C SER A 2 -5.76 -14.04 8.67
N LEU A 3 -5.63 -12.70 8.65
CA LEU A 3 -6.54 -11.85 9.42
C LEU A 3 -7.89 -11.78 8.70
N PRO A 4 -8.99 -11.77 9.44
CA PRO A 4 -10.30 -11.62 8.81
C PRO A 4 -10.45 -10.23 8.19
N HIS A 5 -11.18 -10.16 7.09
CA HIS A 5 -11.46 -8.88 6.45
C HIS A 5 -12.46 -8.08 7.29
N ALA A 6 -12.30 -6.77 7.27
CA ALA A 6 -13.24 -5.86 7.91
C ALA A 6 -14.61 -5.94 7.22
N LYS A 7 -15.65 -5.84 8.02
CA LYS A 7 -17.04 -5.79 7.55
C LYS A 7 -17.54 -4.37 7.61
N SER A 8 -18.60 -4.09 6.88
CA SER A 8 -19.22 -2.76 6.90
C SER A 8 -19.48 -2.31 8.34
N GLY A 9 -19.00 -1.13 8.69
CA GLY A 9 -19.12 -0.57 10.03
C GLY A 9 -17.92 -0.82 10.93
N ASP A 10 -17.00 -1.70 10.53
CA ASP A 10 -15.80 -1.96 11.35
C ASP A 10 -14.81 -0.81 11.25
N VAL A 11 -14.18 -0.50 12.36
CA VAL A 11 -13.09 0.47 12.42
C VAL A 11 -11.78 -0.30 12.50
N VAL A 12 -10.87 -0.02 11.59
CA VAL A 12 -9.56 -0.68 11.55
C VAL A 12 -8.48 0.38 11.72
N SER A 13 -7.53 0.10 12.60
CA SER A 13 -6.39 1.00 12.78
C SER A 13 -5.35 0.75 11.70
N VAL A 14 -4.89 1.84 11.06
CA VAL A 14 -3.77 1.78 10.12
C VAL A 14 -2.59 2.61 10.63
N ARG A 15 -2.52 2.78 11.94
CA ARG A 15 -1.42 3.51 12.57
C ARG A 15 -0.08 2.82 12.32
N PRO A 16 1.04 3.53 12.51
CA PRO A 16 2.35 2.91 12.43
C PRO A 16 2.47 1.69 13.35
N MET A 17 3.13 0.67 12.86
CA MET A 17 3.35 -0.56 13.61
C MET A 17 4.52 -0.46 14.59
N GLY A 18 5.38 0.54 14.41
CA GLY A 18 6.51 0.77 15.30
C GLY A 18 7.44 -0.44 15.35
N SER A 19 7.75 -0.91 16.54
CA SER A 19 8.69 -2.02 16.72
C SER A 19 8.20 -3.34 16.13
N GLN A 20 6.92 -3.46 15.82
CA GLN A 20 6.36 -4.68 15.22
C GLN A 20 6.51 -4.74 13.70
N LEU A 21 6.93 -3.63 13.10
CA LEU A 21 7.06 -3.56 11.64
C LEU A 21 8.04 -4.59 11.09
N ALA A 22 9.12 -4.86 11.81
CA ALA A 22 10.15 -5.80 11.36
C ALA A 22 9.62 -7.22 11.13
N GLN A 23 8.57 -7.64 11.85
CA GLN A 23 7.95 -8.95 11.70
C GLN A 23 6.61 -8.90 10.95
N ALA A 24 6.18 -7.72 10.54
CA ALA A 24 4.88 -7.56 9.92
C ALA A 24 4.85 -8.11 8.49
N LEU A 25 3.68 -8.54 8.07
CA LEU A 25 3.43 -9.03 6.71
C LEU A 25 2.29 -8.21 6.10
N PRO A 26 2.28 -8.06 4.78
CA PRO A 26 1.15 -7.44 4.10
C PRO A 26 -0.13 -8.22 4.34
N HIS A 27 -1.25 -7.52 4.43
CA HIS A 27 -2.55 -8.18 4.57
C HIS A 27 -3.66 -7.31 3.99
N ALA A 28 -4.70 -7.97 3.48
CA ALA A 28 -5.88 -7.28 3.01
C ALA A 28 -6.74 -6.89 4.21
N ILE A 29 -7.07 -5.60 4.30
CA ILE A 29 -7.91 -5.07 5.39
C ILE A 29 -9.38 -5.31 5.06
N ALA A 30 -9.79 -4.98 3.84
CA ALA A 30 -11.16 -5.10 3.41
C ALA A 30 -11.22 -5.33 1.91
N ARG A 31 -12.22 -6.05 1.46
CA ARG A 31 -12.38 -6.34 0.05
C ARG A 31 -13.86 -6.28 -0.30
N GLY A 32 -14.28 -5.15 -0.87
CA GLY A 32 -15.65 -4.95 -1.32
C GLY A 32 -15.81 -5.19 -2.81
N ASN A 33 -16.97 -4.84 -3.34
CA ASN A 33 -17.24 -4.99 -4.77
C ASN A 33 -16.42 -4.04 -5.62
N GLN A 34 -16.19 -2.83 -5.14
CA GLN A 34 -15.52 -1.78 -5.91
C GLN A 34 -14.27 -1.25 -5.23
N LEU A 35 -14.02 -1.64 -3.98
CA LEU A 35 -12.93 -1.11 -3.19
C LEU A 35 -12.17 -2.24 -2.51
N GLU A 36 -10.86 -2.14 -2.55
CA GLU A 36 -9.99 -3.04 -1.78
C GLU A 36 -9.00 -2.20 -0.99
N LEU A 37 -8.83 -2.54 0.28
CA LEU A 37 -7.88 -1.87 1.17
C LEU A 37 -6.83 -2.87 1.61
N ILE A 38 -5.56 -2.54 1.39
CA ILE A 38 -4.44 -3.43 1.72
C ILE A 38 -3.44 -2.66 2.56
N ARG A 39 -3.03 -3.25 3.69
CA ARG A 39 -1.85 -2.77 4.39
C ARG A 39 -0.65 -3.46 3.77
N THR A 40 0.16 -2.72 3.04
CA THR A 40 1.40 -3.28 2.51
C THR A 40 2.55 -3.03 3.47
N VAL A 41 3.47 -3.99 3.52
CA VAL A 41 4.71 -3.89 4.30
C VAL A 41 5.84 -4.22 3.34
N LEU A 42 6.84 -3.36 3.31
CA LEU A 42 7.99 -3.58 2.45
C LEU A 42 9.24 -3.38 3.29
N HIS A 43 9.96 -4.47 3.52
CA HIS A 43 11.16 -4.44 4.36
C HIS A 43 12.33 -3.81 3.61
N ALA A 44 13.30 -3.30 4.37
CA ALA A 44 14.48 -2.63 3.83
C ALA A 44 15.14 -3.46 2.73
N GLY A 45 15.42 -2.84 1.60
CA GLY A 45 16.06 -3.47 0.46
C GLY A 45 15.14 -4.30 -0.43
N LYS A 46 13.85 -4.39 -0.11
CA LYS A 46 12.89 -5.14 -0.91
C LYS A 46 12.19 -4.24 -1.92
N SER A 47 11.67 -4.87 -2.95
CA SER A 47 10.96 -4.17 -4.02
C SER A 47 9.80 -5.00 -4.52
N VAL A 48 8.84 -4.31 -5.11
CA VAL A 48 7.70 -4.90 -5.83
C VAL A 48 7.90 -4.61 -7.30
N HIS A 49 7.84 -5.65 -8.13
CA HIS A 49 8.01 -5.52 -9.56
C HIS A 49 6.98 -4.59 -10.18
N GLU A 50 7.35 -4.00 -11.30
CA GLU A 50 6.45 -3.15 -12.07
C GLU A 50 5.17 -3.92 -12.43
N HIS A 51 4.03 -3.30 -12.14
CA HIS A 51 2.71 -3.85 -12.44
C HIS A 51 1.71 -2.71 -12.56
N LYS A 52 0.50 -3.05 -12.94
CA LYS A 52 -0.60 -2.08 -13.05
C LYS A 52 -1.91 -2.75 -12.64
N ILE A 53 -2.87 -1.91 -12.25
CA ILE A 53 -4.25 -2.35 -12.04
C ILE A 53 -5.14 -1.56 -12.98
N ASP A 54 -6.31 -2.09 -13.28
CA ASP A 54 -7.24 -1.42 -14.21
C ASP A 54 -7.87 -0.16 -13.62
N GLY A 55 -8.15 -0.18 -12.32
CA GLY A 55 -8.79 0.95 -11.65
C GLY A 55 -7.79 1.94 -11.09
N GLU A 56 -8.33 3.03 -10.58
CA GLU A 56 -7.55 4.03 -9.88
C GLU A 56 -7.06 3.49 -8.53
N MET A 57 -5.97 4.06 -8.04
CA MET A 57 -5.46 3.68 -6.73
C MET A 57 -4.80 4.85 -6.04
N ALA A 58 -4.68 4.72 -4.73
CA ALA A 58 -3.92 5.66 -3.92
C ALA A 58 -2.97 4.88 -3.00
N ILE A 59 -1.82 5.46 -2.73
CA ILE A 59 -0.81 4.88 -1.84
C ILE A 59 -0.53 5.90 -0.75
N LEU A 60 -0.86 5.57 0.49
CA LEU A 60 -0.58 6.41 1.64
C LEU A 60 0.58 5.81 2.42
N CYS A 61 1.72 6.48 2.45
CA CYS A 61 2.84 6.04 3.28
C CYS A 61 2.50 6.27 4.75
N VAL A 62 2.57 5.23 5.57
CA VAL A 62 2.25 5.31 6.99
C VAL A 62 3.51 5.44 7.83
N GLU A 63 4.57 4.72 7.47
CA GLU A 63 5.84 4.77 8.20
C GLU A 63 6.98 4.34 7.28
N GLY A 64 8.19 4.76 7.60
CA GLY A 64 9.36 4.48 6.78
C GLY A 64 9.52 5.46 5.63
N ARG A 65 10.06 4.99 4.52
CA ARG A 65 10.21 5.76 3.28
C ARG A 65 9.99 4.82 2.12
N LEU A 66 9.02 5.13 1.30
CA LEU A 66 8.61 4.27 0.20
C LEU A 66 8.92 4.94 -1.13
N GLY A 67 9.74 4.28 -1.96
CA GLY A 67 9.99 4.75 -3.31
C GLY A 67 8.95 4.19 -4.26
N VAL A 68 8.41 5.04 -5.14
CA VAL A 68 7.48 4.61 -6.16
C VAL A 68 7.97 5.13 -7.51
N ASN A 69 8.09 4.24 -8.47
CA ASN A 69 8.42 4.58 -9.85
C ASN A 69 7.16 4.51 -10.69
N ALA A 70 6.77 5.62 -11.29
CA ALA A 70 5.61 5.71 -12.17
C ALA A 70 5.77 6.95 -13.04
N HIS A 71 5.12 6.95 -14.21
CA HIS A 71 5.18 8.08 -15.13
C HIS A 71 6.61 8.49 -15.49
N GLY A 72 7.52 7.53 -15.57
CA GLY A 72 8.91 7.78 -15.94
C GLY A 72 9.74 8.49 -14.88
N ARG A 73 9.28 8.56 -13.65
CA ARG A 73 10.02 9.22 -12.57
C ARG A 73 9.91 8.46 -11.25
N ARG A 74 10.87 8.71 -10.38
CA ARG A 74 10.89 8.15 -9.04
C ARG A 74 10.38 9.18 -8.05
N MET A 75 9.45 8.76 -7.21
CA MET A 75 8.89 9.59 -6.15
C MET A 75 9.15 8.92 -4.81
N MET A 76 9.54 9.73 -3.82
CA MET A 76 9.74 9.24 -2.45
C MET A 76 8.58 9.69 -1.60
N LEU A 77 7.94 8.72 -0.94
CA LEU A 77 6.84 8.99 -0.03
C LEU A 77 7.35 8.87 1.40
N GLU A 78 7.11 9.90 2.18
CA GLU A 78 7.36 9.92 3.61
C GLU A 78 6.04 9.74 4.36
N PRO A 79 6.08 9.45 5.67
CA PRO A 79 4.83 9.25 6.43
C PRO A 79 3.88 10.42 6.24
N GLY A 80 2.64 10.11 5.86
CA GLY A 80 1.61 11.10 5.59
C GLY A 80 1.49 11.52 4.13
N ASP A 81 2.44 11.11 3.27
CA ASP A 81 2.34 11.42 1.85
C ASP A 81 1.38 10.45 1.15
N LEU A 82 0.55 11.00 0.29
CA LEU A 82 -0.44 10.25 -0.46
C LEU A 82 -0.19 10.43 -1.95
N LEU A 83 -0.05 9.32 -2.65
CA LEU A 83 0.14 9.31 -4.11
C LEU A 83 -1.11 8.78 -4.78
N TYR A 84 -1.59 9.50 -5.78
CA TYR A 84 -2.71 9.06 -6.61
C TYR A 84 -2.20 8.58 -7.97
N LEU A 85 -2.71 7.44 -8.44
CA LEU A 85 -2.42 6.90 -9.77
C LEU A 85 -3.72 6.58 -10.49
N GLU A 86 -3.79 7.02 -11.76
CA GLU A 86 -4.88 6.64 -12.64
C GLU A 86 -4.84 5.14 -12.94
N GLY A 87 -5.94 4.60 -13.45
CA GLY A 87 -6.00 3.22 -13.88
C GLY A 87 -5.04 2.95 -15.03
N GLY A 88 -4.45 1.76 -15.03
CA GLY A 88 -3.55 1.33 -16.09
C GLY A 88 -2.13 1.87 -16.01
N VAL A 89 -1.79 2.63 -14.97
CA VAL A 89 -0.44 3.18 -14.86
C VAL A 89 0.51 2.14 -14.28
N LEU A 90 1.56 1.83 -15.05
CA LEU A 90 2.62 0.94 -14.58
C LEU A 90 3.38 1.61 -13.43
N HIS A 91 3.58 0.86 -12.36
CA HIS A 91 4.30 1.36 -11.20
C HIS A 91 5.05 0.25 -10.49
N ALA A 92 6.12 0.63 -9.81
CA ALA A 92 6.92 -0.27 -8.97
C ALA A 92 7.21 0.44 -7.66
N MET A 93 7.45 -0.35 -6.63
CA MET A 93 7.75 0.18 -5.30
C MET A 93 9.02 -0.45 -4.75
N ASP A 94 9.73 0.29 -3.91
CA ASP A 94 10.86 -0.22 -3.16
C ASP A 94 10.98 0.52 -1.83
N ALA A 95 11.76 -0.04 -0.91
CA ALA A 95 11.96 0.57 0.40
C ALA A 95 13.43 0.52 0.76
N GLU A 96 13.97 1.65 1.22
CA GLU A 96 15.32 1.72 1.75
C GLU A 96 15.36 1.31 3.23
N VAL A 97 14.26 1.55 3.93
CA VAL A 97 14.07 1.16 5.33
C VAL A 97 12.75 0.41 5.41
N ASP A 98 12.53 -0.33 6.49
CA ASP A 98 11.25 -0.98 6.72
C ASP A 98 10.14 0.05 6.63
N SER A 99 9.12 -0.24 5.84
CA SER A 99 8.06 0.72 5.53
C SER A 99 6.72 0.04 5.50
N SER A 100 5.67 0.80 5.78
CA SER A 100 4.31 0.32 5.57
C SER A 100 3.48 1.42 4.93
N ALA A 101 2.48 1.00 4.17
CA ALA A 101 1.60 1.90 3.47
C ALA A 101 0.20 1.30 3.38
N LEU A 102 -0.78 2.19 3.23
CA LEU A 102 -2.13 1.78 2.95
C LEU A 102 -2.36 1.92 1.45
N LEU A 103 -2.72 0.82 0.81
CA LEU A 103 -3.12 0.83 -0.60
C LEU A 103 -4.64 0.86 -0.67
N ILE A 104 -5.15 1.84 -1.39
CA ILE A 104 -6.58 2.01 -1.64
C ILE A 104 -6.78 1.73 -3.12
N LEU A 105 -7.39 0.59 -3.43
CA LEU A 105 -7.52 0.11 -4.80
C LEU A 105 -8.99 0.10 -5.19
N THR A 106 -9.28 0.65 -6.39
CA THR A 106 -10.63 0.49 -6.94
C THR A 106 -10.64 -0.75 -7.83
N ARG A 107 -11.77 -1.43 -7.85
CA ARG A 107 -11.98 -2.63 -8.65
C ARG A 107 -13.08 -2.34 -9.65
N ASN A 108 -12.85 -2.74 -10.88
CA ASN A 108 -13.91 -2.68 -11.89
C ASN A 108 -14.81 -3.88 -11.69
N ALA A 109 -16.07 -3.60 -11.45
CA ALA A 109 -17.06 -4.65 -11.28
C ALA A 109 -17.40 -5.28 -12.65
#